data_e7daf938e1f7283dc66bbe1027a1e1ca
#
_entry.id   e7daf938e1f7283dc66bbe1027a1e1ca
#
_cell.length_a   1.000
_cell.length_b   1.000
_cell.length_c   1.000
_cell.angle_alpha   90.00
_cell.angle_beta   90.00
_cell.angle_gamma   90.00
#
_symmetry.space_group_name_H-M   'P 1'
#
loop_
_entity.id
_entity.type
_entity.pdbx_description
1 polymer ?
#
loop_
_entity_poly.entity_id
_entity_poly.type
_entity_poly.pdbx_seq_one_letter_code
_entity_poly.pdbx_strand_id
1 'polypeptide(L)'
;MKRTLIHNATIVNEGQSIQGSVVIENGRIAEVLTNWKPLSAPCEEVIDATGCYLLPGIIDDHVHFRDPGLTHKADILTESRAAAAGGVTSIMDMPNTNPLTVTLDALNAKFDLLNEKCIVNHSCYFGATNDNYTEFDKLDKHRVCGIKLFMGSSTGNMLVDKMNSLLKIFNGTDMLIAAHCEDQETIKANIEKYRQKYKGADDIPVNAHPGIRSVPACYASSELAVRLARIAGARLHILHVSTAKELQLFSDEPLEDKNITSEACVAHLLFTLAHYNSLGARVKCNPAVKRKTDREALRAAVNSGLIDVIATGHAPHLLSEKEGGALKAMSGMPMIQFSLVSILGLVDEGVFSLETVVQKMCHAPARIYGICQRGYIREGYQADLVLVRPDSPWEVTADKILSKCGWSPLEGHTFNWKVEKTFANGHLIYNDDTVDDSYRGEELRFDYPSAGA
;
A
#
# COMPACT_ATOMS: atom_id res chain seq x y z
N MET A 1 17.43 10.50 28.16
CA MET A 1 16.54 10.30 26.99
C MET A 1 15.27 9.65 27.51
N LYS A 2 14.13 10.07 27.00
CA LYS A 2 12.81 9.65 27.51
C LYS A 2 12.58 8.15 27.25
N ARG A 3 12.25 7.40 28.30
CA ARG A 3 11.77 6.02 28.23
C ARG A 3 10.25 6.01 28.35
N THR A 4 9.56 5.46 27.38
CA THR A 4 8.10 5.38 27.35
C THR A 4 7.68 3.91 27.43
N LEU A 5 6.80 3.58 28.37
CA LEU A 5 6.19 2.27 28.51
C LEU A 5 4.79 2.27 27.92
N ILE A 6 4.55 1.46 26.91
CA ILE A 6 3.20 1.09 26.45
C ILE A 6 2.80 -0.12 27.30
N HIS A 7 1.88 0.08 28.25
CA HIS A 7 1.55 -0.87 29.31
C HIS A 7 0.28 -1.64 29.00
N ASN A 8 0.32 -2.97 29.22
CA ASN A 8 -0.84 -3.85 29.24
C ASN A 8 -1.65 -3.93 27.92
N ALA A 9 -0.97 -3.97 26.78
CA ALA A 9 -1.58 -4.19 25.48
C ALA A 9 -1.68 -5.69 25.14
N THR A 10 -2.57 -6.05 24.23
CA THR A 10 -2.45 -7.30 23.46
C THR A 10 -1.51 -7.08 22.29
N ILE A 11 -0.30 -7.59 22.37
CA ILE A 11 0.73 -7.48 21.32
C ILE A 11 0.42 -8.52 20.23
N VAL A 12 0.21 -8.07 18.99
CA VAL A 12 0.02 -8.96 17.84
C VAL A 12 1.27 -8.92 16.98
N ASN A 13 2.04 -9.99 16.99
CA ASN A 13 3.32 -10.06 16.31
C ASN A 13 3.70 -11.52 16.01
N GLU A 14 4.29 -11.77 14.84
CA GLU A 14 4.84 -13.09 14.45
C GLU A 14 3.86 -14.27 14.66
N GLY A 15 2.62 -14.07 14.21
CA GLY A 15 1.58 -15.09 14.25
C GLY A 15 0.98 -15.35 15.63
N GLN A 16 1.22 -14.48 16.60
CA GLN A 16 0.73 -14.61 17.98
C GLN A 16 0.06 -13.32 18.46
N SER A 17 -0.91 -13.47 19.36
CA SER A 17 -1.54 -12.41 20.12
C SER A 17 -1.30 -12.67 21.61
N ILE A 18 -0.45 -11.86 22.26
CA ILE A 18 0.02 -12.11 23.63
C ILE A 18 -0.16 -10.84 24.47
N GLN A 19 -0.67 -10.99 25.70
CA GLN A 19 -0.72 -9.88 26.66
C GLN A 19 0.70 -9.48 27.06
N GLY A 20 1.01 -8.17 26.99
CA GLY A 20 2.34 -7.69 27.29
C GLY A 20 2.45 -6.17 27.34
N SER A 21 3.69 -5.71 27.41
CA SER A 21 4.05 -4.29 27.39
C SER A 21 5.31 -4.09 26.56
N VAL A 22 5.49 -2.91 26.00
CA VAL A 22 6.66 -2.55 25.19
C VAL A 22 7.28 -1.28 25.74
N VAL A 23 8.60 -1.27 25.85
CA VAL A 23 9.38 -0.10 26.22
C VAL A 23 10.02 0.50 24.99
N ILE A 24 9.77 1.78 24.76
CA ILE A 24 10.43 2.58 23.72
C ILE A 24 11.54 3.41 24.39
N GLU A 25 12.74 3.34 23.82
CA GLU A 25 13.89 4.16 24.23
C GLU A 25 14.73 4.51 23.00
N ASN A 26 15.09 5.78 22.83
CA ASN A 26 15.93 6.26 21.72
C ASN A 26 15.40 5.90 20.33
N GLY A 27 14.07 5.95 20.14
CA GLY A 27 13.44 5.63 18.88
C GLY A 27 13.30 4.14 18.58
N ARG A 28 13.77 3.27 19.49
CA ARG A 28 13.78 1.82 19.32
C ARG A 28 12.94 1.11 20.37
N ILE A 29 12.55 -0.11 20.05
CA ILE A 29 11.97 -1.04 21.01
C ILE A 29 13.11 -1.53 21.91
N ALA A 30 13.13 -1.05 23.16
CA ALA A 30 14.17 -1.42 24.13
C ALA A 30 13.85 -2.76 24.81
N GLU A 31 12.57 -2.98 25.16
CA GLU A 31 12.13 -4.20 25.83
C GLU A 31 10.74 -4.63 25.33
N VAL A 32 10.56 -5.94 25.20
CA VAL A 32 9.26 -6.58 25.02
C VAL A 32 8.98 -7.41 26.27
N LEU A 33 7.99 -6.98 27.06
CA LEU A 33 7.69 -7.54 28.38
C LEU A 33 6.45 -8.45 28.28
N THR A 34 6.70 -9.73 28.05
CA THR A 34 5.70 -10.79 28.07
C THR A 34 6.00 -11.77 29.20
N ASN A 35 5.04 -12.61 29.60
CA ASN A 35 5.26 -13.66 30.58
C ASN A 35 5.85 -13.17 31.91
N TRP A 36 5.38 -12.02 32.43
CA TRP A 36 5.82 -11.46 33.72
C TRP A 36 7.30 -11.04 33.77
N LYS A 37 7.96 -10.82 32.62
CA LYS A 37 9.31 -10.24 32.57
C LYS A 37 9.29 -8.88 33.30
N PRO A 38 10.12 -8.66 34.31
CA PRO A 38 10.15 -7.40 35.02
C PRO A 38 10.76 -6.29 34.16
N LEU A 39 10.32 -5.06 34.38
CA LEU A 39 10.90 -3.87 33.77
C LEU A 39 12.35 -3.70 34.24
N SER A 40 13.29 -3.48 33.31
CA SER A 40 14.73 -3.36 33.63
C SER A 40 15.09 -2.06 34.34
N ALA A 41 14.37 -0.97 34.06
CA ALA A 41 14.54 0.36 34.66
C ALA A 41 13.24 1.15 34.58
N PRO A 42 13.02 2.18 35.47
CA PRO A 42 11.86 3.04 35.43
C PRO A 42 11.66 3.73 34.07
N CYS A 43 10.41 4.02 33.73
CA CYS A 43 10.03 4.83 32.58
C CYS A 43 9.51 6.20 33.04
N GLU A 44 9.83 7.25 32.26
CA GLU A 44 9.36 8.62 32.55
C GLU A 44 7.92 8.83 32.09
N GLU A 45 7.47 8.03 31.13
CA GLU A 45 6.12 8.08 30.62
C GLU A 45 5.51 6.67 30.57
N VAL A 46 4.24 6.58 30.95
CA VAL A 46 3.46 5.35 30.87
C VAL A 46 2.18 5.62 30.07
N ILE A 47 1.97 4.85 29.02
CA ILE A 47 0.75 4.85 28.23
C ILE A 47 -0.02 3.59 28.59
N ASP A 48 -1.20 3.75 29.21
CA ASP A 48 -2.09 2.63 29.48
C ASP A 48 -2.77 2.18 28.19
N ALA A 49 -2.46 0.97 27.78
CA ALA A 49 -2.98 0.33 26.57
C ALA A 49 -3.98 -0.80 26.91
N THR A 50 -4.53 -0.80 28.12
CA THR A 50 -5.53 -1.80 28.55
C THR A 50 -6.71 -1.83 27.59
N GLY A 51 -7.03 -3.03 27.07
CA GLY A 51 -8.10 -3.22 26.08
C GLY A 51 -7.74 -2.84 24.64
N CYS A 52 -6.50 -2.43 24.38
CA CYS A 52 -6.01 -2.15 23.05
C CYS A 52 -5.14 -3.31 22.52
N TYR A 53 -5.04 -3.35 21.20
CA TYR A 53 -4.06 -4.18 20.49
C TYR A 53 -2.88 -3.29 20.04
N LEU A 54 -1.66 -3.78 20.28
CA LEU A 54 -0.43 -3.15 19.81
C LEU A 54 0.11 -3.96 18.62
N LEU A 55 0.16 -3.33 17.46
CA LEU A 55 0.64 -3.91 16.22
C LEU A 55 1.97 -3.25 15.82
N PRO A 56 2.84 -3.92 15.03
CA PRO A 56 3.87 -3.20 14.29
C PRO A 56 3.24 -2.12 13.42
N GLY A 57 3.93 -1.03 13.18
CA GLY A 57 3.48 -0.01 12.26
C GLY A 57 3.21 -0.57 10.87
N ILE A 58 2.10 -0.14 10.25
CA ILE A 58 1.72 -0.58 8.91
C ILE A 58 2.73 -0.05 7.89
N ILE A 59 3.11 -0.90 6.95
CA ILE A 59 3.95 -0.59 5.79
C ILE A 59 3.09 -0.64 4.54
N ASP A 60 2.91 0.52 3.90
CA ASP A 60 2.15 0.64 2.65
C ASP A 60 3.10 0.81 1.47
N ASP A 61 3.28 -0.23 0.70
CA ASP A 61 4.21 -0.28 -0.43
C ASP A 61 3.61 0.29 -1.73
N HIS A 62 2.38 0.85 -1.68
CA HIS A 62 1.69 1.31 -2.86
C HIS A 62 0.87 2.59 -2.64
N VAL A 63 1.53 3.75 -2.69
CA VAL A 63 0.87 5.05 -2.55
C VAL A 63 1.24 6.01 -3.68
N HIS A 64 0.35 7.00 -3.93
CA HIS A 64 0.56 8.10 -4.86
C HIS A 64 0.30 9.42 -4.14
N PHE A 65 1.32 9.99 -3.51
CA PHE A 65 1.20 11.25 -2.76
C PHE A 65 1.16 12.51 -3.65
N ARG A 66 1.26 12.33 -4.98
CA ARG A 66 1.04 13.37 -5.98
C ARG A 66 2.07 14.50 -6.01
N ASP A 67 3.03 14.54 -5.13
CA ASP A 67 4.11 15.53 -5.06
C ASP A 67 5.41 14.92 -5.65
N PRO A 68 6.06 15.57 -6.59
CA PRO A 68 5.82 16.91 -7.12
C PRO A 68 4.75 17.02 -8.21
N GLY A 69 4.30 18.24 -8.45
CA GLY A 69 3.61 18.69 -9.66
C GLY A 69 2.11 18.39 -9.77
N LEU A 70 1.56 17.54 -8.89
CA LEU A 70 0.12 17.25 -8.83
C LEU A 70 -0.47 17.66 -7.48
N THR A 71 0.17 18.61 -6.81
CA THR A 71 -0.14 19.02 -5.42
C THR A 71 -1.50 19.67 -5.22
N HIS A 72 -2.18 20.03 -6.31
CA HIS A 72 -3.57 20.45 -6.25
C HIS A 72 -4.53 19.33 -5.79
N LYS A 73 -4.17 18.06 -6.00
CA LYS A 73 -4.97 16.89 -5.60
C LYS A 73 -4.61 16.39 -4.21
N ALA A 74 -3.29 16.32 -3.93
CA ALA A 74 -2.71 15.79 -2.72
C ALA A 74 -1.23 16.18 -2.67
N ASP A 75 -0.61 16.22 -1.49
CA ASP A 75 0.82 16.44 -1.32
C ASP A 75 1.39 15.55 -0.22
N ILE A 76 2.73 15.48 -0.14
CA ILE A 76 3.42 14.60 0.80
C ILE A 76 3.00 14.86 2.25
N LEU A 77 2.85 16.13 2.67
CA LEU A 77 2.49 16.44 4.04
C LEU A 77 1.06 15.99 4.37
N THR A 78 0.09 16.35 3.54
CA THR A 78 -1.34 16.01 3.77
C THR A 78 -1.57 14.50 3.76
N GLU A 79 -0.95 13.78 2.82
CA GLU A 79 -1.17 12.35 2.71
C GLU A 79 -0.37 11.55 3.76
N SER A 80 0.79 12.06 4.21
CA SER A 80 1.50 11.44 5.33
C SER A 80 0.79 11.68 6.69
N ARG A 81 0.06 12.80 6.86
CA ARG A 81 -0.88 13.00 7.99
C ARG A 81 -2.02 11.98 7.96
N ALA A 82 -2.60 11.75 6.78
CA ALA A 82 -3.63 10.73 6.59
C ALA A 82 -3.08 9.32 6.87
N ALA A 83 -1.83 9.04 6.45
CA ALA A 83 -1.12 7.80 6.75
C ALA A 83 -0.94 7.59 8.27
N ALA A 84 -0.43 8.58 8.98
CA ALA A 84 -0.24 8.53 10.43
C ALA A 84 -1.57 8.25 11.18
N ALA A 85 -2.65 8.93 10.79
CA ALA A 85 -3.98 8.69 11.35
C ALA A 85 -4.54 7.30 11.02
N GLY A 86 -4.10 6.69 9.92
CA GLY A 86 -4.42 5.33 9.53
C GLY A 86 -3.55 4.24 10.15
N GLY A 87 -2.58 4.58 11.02
CA GLY A 87 -1.64 3.62 11.60
C GLY A 87 -0.50 3.22 10.67
N VAL A 88 -0.35 3.90 9.53
CA VAL A 88 0.73 3.66 8.56
C VAL A 88 1.96 4.44 9.00
N THR A 89 3.06 3.73 9.22
CA THR A 89 4.33 4.30 9.68
C THR A 89 5.40 4.36 8.61
N SER A 90 5.20 3.63 7.51
CA SER A 90 6.14 3.55 6.40
C SER A 90 5.42 3.49 5.06
N ILE A 91 5.88 4.27 4.08
CA ILE A 91 5.29 4.32 2.73
C ILE A 91 6.34 4.17 1.64
N MET A 92 5.90 3.68 0.47
CA MET A 92 6.68 3.67 -0.76
C MET A 92 5.91 4.38 -1.86
N ASP A 93 6.37 5.58 -2.23
CA ASP A 93 5.63 6.44 -3.15
C ASP A 93 5.96 6.15 -4.61
N MET A 94 4.92 6.14 -5.43
CA MET A 94 4.98 5.79 -6.85
C MET A 94 5.58 6.93 -7.70
N PRO A 95 6.23 6.59 -8.85
CA PRO A 95 7.01 7.53 -9.65
C PRO A 95 6.20 8.39 -10.63
N ASN A 96 4.87 8.19 -10.74
CA ASN A 96 4.03 8.87 -11.73
C ASN A 96 3.58 10.27 -11.30
N THR A 97 4.53 11.10 -10.96
CA THR A 97 4.42 12.51 -10.57
C THR A 97 4.72 13.45 -11.77
N ASN A 98 4.83 14.74 -11.57
CA ASN A 98 5.21 15.70 -12.60
C ASN A 98 6.30 16.65 -12.08
N PRO A 99 7.59 16.50 -12.45
CA PRO A 99 8.09 15.50 -13.42
C PRO A 99 7.93 14.05 -12.94
N LEU A 100 7.99 13.11 -13.89
CA LEU A 100 8.05 11.67 -13.61
C LEU A 100 9.37 11.32 -12.93
N THR A 101 9.37 10.39 -11.98
CA THR A 101 10.59 9.91 -11.30
C THR A 101 11.26 8.81 -12.12
N VAL A 102 11.81 9.18 -13.30
CA VAL A 102 12.40 8.27 -14.29
C VAL A 102 13.85 8.62 -14.64
N THR A 103 14.43 9.57 -13.92
CA THR A 103 15.85 9.98 -13.97
C THR A 103 16.41 10.09 -12.56
N LEU A 104 17.74 10.01 -12.42
CA LEU A 104 18.41 10.14 -11.12
C LEU A 104 18.14 11.51 -10.47
N ASP A 105 18.14 12.58 -11.26
CA ASP A 105 17.86 13.93 -10.75
C ASP A 105 16.43 14.04 -10.19
N ALA A 106 15.45 13.53 -10.92
CA ALA A 106 14.05 13.51 -10.45
C ALA A 106 13.88 12.63 -9.21
N LEU A 107 14.58 11.50 -9.13
CA LEU A 107 14.59 10.62 -7.97
C LEU A 107 15.16 11.32 -6.73
N ASN A 108 16.32 11.97 -6.86
CA ASN A 108 16.95 12.71 -5.76
C ASN A 108 16.06 13.87 -5.30
N ALA A 109 15.54 14.67 -6.23
CA ALA A 109 14.60 15.75 -5.91
C ALA A 109 13.35 15.25 -5.18
N LYS A 110 12.84 14.06 -5.52
CA LYS A 110 11.71 13.45 -4.83
C LYS A 110 12.06 13.01 -3.41
N PHE A 111 13.24 12.45 -3.19
CA PHE A 111 13.73 12.13 -1.84
C PHE A 111 13.91 13.39 -0.99
N ASP A 112 14.40 14.47 -1.56
CA ASP A 112 14.54 15.76 -0.85
C ASP A 112 13.17 16.27 -0.39
N LEU A 113 12.13 16.19 -1.24
CA LEU A 113 10.76 16.54 -0.88
C LEU A 113 10.16 15.63 0.20
N LEU A 114 10.43 14.32 0.12
CA LEU A 114 9.98 13.36 1.12
C LEU A 114 10.65 13.66 2.47
N ASN A 115 11.96 13.89 2.51
CA ASN A 115 12.72 14.25 3.72
C ASN A 115 12.22 15.55 4.34
N GLU A 116 11.84 16.54 3.52
CA GLU A 116 11.34 17.83 3.98
C GLU A 116 9.93 17.75 4.58
N LYS A 117 9.04 16.93 3.99
CA LYS A 117 7.59 17.03 4.23
C LYS A 117 6.96 15.81 4.89
N CYS A 118 7.51 14.60 4.70
CA CYS A 118 6.86 13.37 5.13
C CYS A 118 7.02 13.15 6.62
N ILE A 119 5.91 12.93 7.34
CA ILE A 119 5.94 12.65 8.79
C ILE A 119 6.03 11.16 9.10
N VAL A 120 5.87 10.28 8.11
CA VAL A 120 6.09 8.84 8.24
C VAL A 120 7.37 8.42 7.51
N ASN A 121 7.91 7.24 7.83
CA ASN A 121 9.08 6.72 7.13
C ASN A 121 8.76 6.50 5.65
N HIS A 122 9.76 6.67 4.79
CA HIS A 122 9.47 6.72 3.36
C HIS A 122 10.59 6.20 2.48
N SER A 123 10.19 5.73 1.31
CA SER A 123 11.03 5.55 0.13
C SER A 123 10.19 5.86 -1.12
N CYS A 124 10.78 5.80 -2.29
CA CYS A 124 10.06 5.91 -3.55
C CYS A 124 10.65 4.99 -4.61
N TYR A 125 9.80 4.65 -5.57
CA TYR A 125 10.18 3.84 -6.72
C TYR A 125 10.84 4.66 -7.80
N PHE A 126 11.80 4.03 -8.50
CA PHE A 126 12.26 4.51 -9.79
C PHE A 126 11.36 3.96 -10.90
N GLY A 127 10.87 4.82 -11.78
CA GLY A 127 9.97 4.44 -12.86
C GLY A 127 10.71 3.92 -14.07
N ALA A 128 10.34 2.72 -14.55
CA ALA A 128 10.82 2.21 -15.82
C ALA A 128 10.11 2.87 -17.01
N THR A 129 10.86 3.06 -18.10
CA THR A 129 10.36 3.49 -19.41
C THR A 129 10.88 2.52 -20.49
N ASN A 130 10.47 2.71 -21.76
CA ASN A 130 10.99 1.90 -22.84
C ASN A 130 12.52 2.06 -23.05
N ASP A 131 13.16 3.11 -22.47
CA ASP A 131 14.50 3.52 -22.86
C ASP A 131 15.48 3.73 -21.68
N ASN A 132 15.01 3.79 -20.40
CA ASN A 132 15.86 4.17 -19.25
C ASN A 132 16.44 2.99 -18.43
N TYR A 133 16.37 1.77 -18.92
CA TYR A 133 16.88 0.58 -18.22
C TYR A 133 18.37 0.64 -17.92
N THR A 134 19.15 1.44 -18.64
CA THR A 134 20.59 1.68 -18.39
C THR A 134 20.88 2.53 -17.15
N GLU A 135 19.87 3.15 -16.56
CA GLU A 135 19.99 3.91 -15.30
C GLU A 135 19.95 3.01 -14.06
N PHE A 136 19.44 1.76 -14.18
CA PHE A 136 19.19 0.90 -13.03
C PHE A 136 20.46 0.56 -12.25
N ASP A 137 21.59 0.37 -12.92
CA ASP A 137 22.89 0.08 -12.27
C ASP A 137 23.43 1.25 -11.44
N LYS A 138 22.88 2.46 -11.62
CA LYS A 138 23.27 3.67 -10.89
C LYS A 138 22.41 3.93 -9.65
N LEU A 139 21.36 3.15 -9.44
CA LEU A 139 20.45 3.31 -8.31
C LEU A 139 21.09 2.80 -7.03
N ASP A 140 20.93 3.54 -5.94
CA ASP A 140 21.28 3.07 -4.60
C ASP A 140 20.20 2.07 -4.11
N LYS A 141 20.52 0.77 -4.17
CA LYS A 141 19.65 -0.32 -3.76
C LYS A 141 19.30 -0.30 -2.27
N HIS A 142 20.11 0.35 -1.44
CA HIS A 142 19.86 0.49 0.00
C HIS A 142 18.89 1.64 0.32
N ARG A 143 18.51 2.43 -0.70
CA ARG A 143 17.66 3.62 -0.56
C ARG A 143 16.36 3.54 -1.37
N VAL A 144 16.46 3.03 -2.59
CA VAL A 144 15.33 2.93 -3.54
C VAL A 144 14.59 1.63 -3.34
N CYS A 145 13.28 1.68 -3.10
CA CYS A 145 12.49 0.49 -2.77
C CYS A 145 12.32 -0.50 -3.94
N GLY A 146 12.48 -0.07 -5.18
CA GLY A 146 12.35 -0.93 -6.35
C GLY A 146 12.11 -0.18 -7.66
N ILE A 147 11.95 -0.95 -8.73
CA ILE A 147 11.62 -0.45 -10.06
C ILE A 147 10.12 -0.56 -10.28
N LYS A 148 9.45 0.57 -10.55
CA LYS A 148 8.03 0.55 -10.93
C LYS A 148 7.88 0.38 -12.43
N LEU A 149 7.15 -0.66 -12.84
CA LEU A 149 6.85 -0.99 -14.23
C LEU A 149 5.34 -0.84 -14.50
N PHE A 150 4.99 -0.06 -15.51
CA PHE A 150 3.62 0.02 -16.02
C PHE A 150 3.52 -0.75 -17.35
N MET A 151 2.94 -1.95 -17.32
CA MET A 151 2.61 -2.77 -18.49
C MET A 151 1.17 -2.51 -18.99
N GLY A 152 0.58 -1.41 -18.54
CA GLY A 152 -0.78 -0.97 -18.84
C GLY A 152 -0.92 0.48 -18.47
N SER A 153 -2.09 1.04 -18.67
CA SER A 153 -2.50 2.43 -18.41
C SER A 153 -1.60 3.25 -17.48
N SER A 154 -0.80 4.13 -18.04
CA SER A 154 0.06 5.04 -17.31
C SER A 154 -0.07 6.48 -17.81
N THR A 155 0.48 7.43 -17.05
CA THR A 155 0.61 8.84 -17.44
C THR A 155 1.99 9.09 -18.05
N GLY A 156 2.07 10.01 -19.00
CA GLY A 156 3.32 10.35 -19.67
C GLY A 156 3.90 9.18 -20.48
N ASN A 157 5.23 9.05 -20.49
CA ASN A 157 5.95 8.01 -21.25
C ASN A 157 6.30 6.76 -20.40
N MET A 158 5.63 6.54 -19.28
CA MET A 158 5.92 5.40 -18.39
C MET A 158 5.27 4.07 -18.85
N LEU A 159 4.46 4.08 -19.90
CA LEU A 159 3.96 2.83 -20.46
C LEU A 159 5.10 2.07 -21.14
N VAL A 160 5.39 0.86 -20.67
CA VAL A 160 6.34 -0.05 -21.31
C VAL A 160 5.56 -1.14 -22.05
N ASP A 161 5.49 -0.99 -23.36
CA ASP A 161 4.72 -1.85 -24.27
C ASP A 161 5.58 -2.58 -25.31
N LYS A 162 6.89 -2.26 -25.38
CA LYS A 162 7.81 -2.90 -26.31
C LYS A 162 8.43 -4.14 -25.68
N MET A 163 8.25 -5.30 -26.30
CA MET A 163 8.80 -6.58 -25.81
C MET A 163 10.31 -6.53 -25.55
N ASN A 164 11.09 -5.88 -26.45
CA ASN A 164 12.54 -5.73 -26.26
C ASN A 164 12.88 -4.91 -25.00
N SER A 165 12.09 -3.88 -24.69
CA SER A 165 12.28 -3.07 -23.48
C SER A 165 11.92 -3.87 -22.23
N LEU A 166 10.82 -4.60 -22.26
CA LEU A 166 10.45 -5.52 -21.17
C LEU A 166 11.58 -6.52 -20.88
N LEU A 167 12.09 -7.20 -21.92
CA LEU A 167 13.20 -8.15 -21.75
C LEU A 167 14.44 -7.50 -21.14
N LYS A 168 14.78 -6.26 -21.54
CA LYS A 168 15.92 -5.52 -20.97
C LYS A 168 15.67 -5.14 -19.52
N ILE A 169 14.46 -4.72 -19.16
CA ILE A 169 14.09 -4.35 -17.79
C ILE A 169 14.20 -5.58 -16.87
N PHE A 170 13.57 -6.70 -17.25
CA PHE A 170 13.58 -7.91 -16.43
C PHE A 170 14.96 -8.55 -16.28
N ASN A 171 15.86 -8.40 -17.27
CA ASN A 171 17.24 -8.89 -17.17
C ASN A 171 18.23 -7.85 -16.64
N GLY A 172 17.85 -6.58 -16.53
CA GLY A 172 18.72 -5.44 -16.25
C GLY A 172 18.80 -5.03 -14.79
N THR A 173 18.17 -5.75 -13.87
CA THR A 173 18.20 -5.41 -12.43
C THR A 173 17.97 -6.63 -11.55
N ASP A 174 18.60 -6.64 -10.39
CA ASP A 174 18.31 -7.56 -9.27
C ASP A 174 17.37 -6.92 -8.22
N MET A 175 17.00 -5.65 -8.40
CA MET A 175 15.99 -4.99 -7.57
C MET A 175 14.60 -5.56 -7.84
N LEU A 176 13.71 -5.40 -6.86
CA LEU A 176 12.31 -5.78 -7.01
C LEU A 176 11.64 -4.96 -8.11
N ILE A 177 10.97 -5.61 -9.06
CA ILE A 177 10.13 -4.98 -10.07
C ILE A 177 8.68 -5.02 -9.59
N ALA A 178 8.09 -3.87 -9.27
CA ALA A 178 6.70 -3.73 -8.89
C ALA A 178 5.87 -3.36 -10.14
N ALA A 179 5.00 -4.27 -10.59
CA ALA A 179 4.34 -4.16 -11.89
C ALA A 179 2.83 -3.88 -11.79
N HIS A 180 2.37 -2.85 -12.52
CA HIS A 180 0.97 -2.67 -12.88
C HIS A 180 0.67 -3.41 -14.17
N CYS A 181 -0.28 -4.36 -14.15
CA CYS A 181 -0.52 -5.29 -15.24
C CYS A 181 -1.95 -5.20 -15.78
N GLU A 182 -2.12 -4.55 -16.94
CA GLU A 182 -3.37 -4.51 -17.70
C GLU A 182 -3.07 -4.43 -19.21
N ASP A 183 -3.58 -5.37 -19.99
CA ASP A 183 -3.31 -5.46 -21.43
C ASP A 183 -4.02 -4.35 -22.21
N GLN A 184 -3.24 -3.44 -22.82
CA GLN A 184 -3.74 -2.26 -23.52
C GLN A 184 -4.57 -2.60 -24.77
N GLU A 185 -4.21 -3.63 -25.50
CA GLU A 185 -4.93 -4.01 -26.72
C GLU A 185 -6.33 -4.53 -26.39
N THR A 186 -6.45 -5.35 -25.34
CA THR A 186 -7.74 -5.81 -24.83
C THR A 186 -8.57 -4.63 -24.32
N ILE A 187 -7.96 -3.67 -23.59
CA ILE A 187 -8.67 -2.48 -23.09
C ILE A 187 -9.18 -1.62 -24.27
N LYS A 188 -8.35 -1.35 -25.28
CA LYS A 188 -8.75 -0.59 -26.47
C LYS A 188 -9.91 -1.25 -27.20
N ALA A 189 -9.84 -2.55 -27.42
CA ALA A 189 -10.91 -3.32 -28.05
C ALA A 189 -12.21 -3.27 -27.25
N ASN A 190 -12.11 -3.38 -25.92
CA ASN A 190 -13.27 -3.24 -25.03
C ASN A 190 -13.86 -1.84 -25.07
N ILE A 191 -13.04 -0.78 -25.05
CA ILE A 191 -13.51 0.61 -25.16
C ILE A 191 -14.33 0.77 -26.44
N GLU A 192 -13.83 0.30 -27.58
CA GLU A 192 -14.55 0.41 -28.86
C GLU A 192 -15.87 -0.33 -28.82
N LYS A 193 -15.90 -1.57 -28.30
CA LYS A 193 -17.12 -2.35 -28.08
C LYS A 193 -18.15 -1.60 -27.23
N TYR A 194 -17.72 -0.96 -26.15
CA TYR A 194 -18.61 -0.22 -25.26
C TYR A 194 -19.05 1.13 -25.88
N ARG A 195 -18.19 1.80 -26.67
CA ARG A 195 -18.58 2.98 -27.46
C ARG A 195 -19.70 2.67 -28.45
N GLN A 196 -19.62 1.54 -29.12
CA GLN A 196 -20.69 1.09 -30.03
C GLN A 196 -21.98 0.78 -29.26
N LYS A 197 -21.89 0.13 -28.10
CA LYS A 197 -23.04 -0.18 -27.24
C LYS A 197 -23.75 1.08 -26.73
N TYR A 198 -23.00 2.12 -26.39
CA TYR A 198 -23.50 3.38 -25.83
C TYR A 198 -23.41 4.53 -26.85
N LYS A 199 -23.59 4.22 -28.13
CA LYS A 199 -23.54 5.21 -29.21
C LYS A 199 -24.53 6.36 -28.97
N GLY A 200 -24.00 7.60 -29.00
CA GLY A 200 -24.79 8.83 -28.75
C GLY A 200 -24.82 9.29 -27.30
N ALA A 201 -24.23 8.55 -26.35
CA ALA A 201 -24.01 9.05 -25.00
C ALA A 201 -22.71 9.90 -24.92
N ASP A 202 -22.71 10.90 -24.05
CA ASP A 202 -21.54 11.77 -23.81
C ASP A 202 -20.33 11.00 -23.23
N ASP A 203 -20.60 9.93 -22.46
CA ASP A 203 -19.60 9.03 -21.90
C ASP A 203 -20.20 7.63 -21.69
N ILE A 204 -19.34 6.62 -21.55
CA ILE A 204 -19.74 5.26 -21.19
C ILE A 204 -20.09 5.24 -19.69
N PRO A 205 -21.24 4.68 -19.26
CA PRO A 205 -21.59 4.61 -17.86
C PRO A 205 -20.48 3.97 -17.01
N VAL A 206 -20.23 4.53 -15.80
CA VAL A 206 -19.11 4.11 -14.94
C VAL A 206 -19.15 2.63 -14.55
N ASN A 207 -20.33 2.03 -14.44
CA ASN A 207 -20.50 0.60 -14.15
C ASN A 207 -20.01 -0.33 -15.30
N ALA A 208 -19.71 0.23 -16.48
CA ALA A 208 -19.05 -0.50 -17.57
C ALA A 208 -17.53 -0.58 -17.39
N HIS A 209 -16.93 0.20 -16.49
CA HIS A 209 -15.49 0.25 -16.26
C HIS A 209 -14.86 -1.14 -16.03
N PRO A 210 -15.43 -2.04 -15.20
CA PRO A 210 -14.92 -3.40 -15.02
C PRO A 210 -15.02 -4.29 -16.27
N GLY A 211 -15.91 -3.97 -17.19
CA GLY A 211 -16.01 -4.64 -18.47
C GLY A 211 -14.97 -4.14 -19.48
N ILE A 212 -14.58 -2.88 -19.39
CA ILE A 212 -13.48 -2.29 -20.18
C ILE A 212 -12.15 -2.82 -19.67
N ARG A 213 -11.88 -2.69 -18.36
CA ARG A 213 -10.70 -3.24 -17.68
C ARG A 213 -11.01 -4.62 -17.14
N SER A 214 -11.15 -5.52 -18.08
CA SER A 214 -11.75 -6.85 -17.89
C SER A 214 -10.79 -7.85 -17.24
N VAL A 215 -11.34 -8.96 -16.75
CA VAL A 215 -10.55 -10.11 -16.26
C VAL A 215 -9.52 -10.57 -17.29
N PRO A 216 -9.85 -10.75 -18.60
CA PRO A 216 -8.85 -11.08 -19.61
C PRO A 216 -7.72 -10.04 -19.74
N ALA A 217 -8.02 -8.74 -19.62
CA ALA A 217 -7.00 -7.69 -19.71
C ALA A 217 -6.00 -7.77 -18.56
N CYS A 218 -6.47 -7.98 -17.32
CA CYS A 218 -5.59 -8.17 -16.17
C CYS A 218 -4.76 -9.45 -16.31
N TYR A 219 -5.40 -10.57 -16.57
CA TYR A 219 -4.72 -11.86 -16.64
C TYR A 219 -3.64 -11.91 -17.73
N ALA A 220 -3.92 -11.42 -18.95
CA ALA A 220 -2.96 -11.48 -20.05
C ALA A 220 -1.66 -10.71 -19.74
N SER A 221 -1.78 -9.55 -19.11
CA SER A 221 -0.62 -8.74 -18.73
C SER A 221 0.12 -9.32 -17.52
N SER A 222 -0.59 -9.78 -16.49
CA SER A 222 0.01 -10.44 -15.33
C SER A 222 0.74 -11.73 -15.72
N GLU A 223 0.14 -12.56 -16.61
CA GLU A 223 0.77 -13.78 -17.15
C GLU A 223 2.06 -13.45 -17.88
N LEU A 224 2.05 -12.42 -18.74
CA LEU A 224 3.24 -11.99 -19.45
C LEU A 224 4.34 -11.55 -18.47
N ALA A 225 4.03 -10.74 -17.45
CA ALA A 225 4.99 -10.30 -16.45
C ALA A 225 5.61 -11.47 -15.68
N VAL A 226 4.77 -12.40 -15.19
CA VAL A 226 5.19 -13.61 -14.49
C VAL A 226 6.10 -14.50 -15.35
N ARG A 227 5.73 -14.68 -16.63
CA ARG A 227 6.54 -15.45 -17.57
C ARG A 227 7.91 -14.81 -17.80
N LEU A 228 7.97 -13.48 -18.02
CA LEU A 228 9.23 -12.76 -18.18
C LEU A 228 10.10 -12.83 -16.93
N ALA A 229 9.51 -12.66 -15.76
CA ALA A 229 10.23 -12.78 -14.48
C ALA A 229 10.83 -14.18 -14.28
N ARG A 230 10.07 -15.25 -14.59
CA ARG A 230 10.57 -16.64 -14.51
C ARG A 230 11.73 -16.89 -15.48
N ILE A 231 11.67 -16.38 -16.71
CA ILE A 231 12.74 -16.52 -17.70
C ILE A 231 14.01 -15.79 -17.25
N ALA A 232 13.86 -14.58 -16.70
CA ALA A 232 14.98 -13.74 -16.27
C ALA A 232 15.50 -14.09 -14.85
N GLY A 233 14.78 -14.89 -14.08
CA GLY A 233 15.06 -15.07 -12.65
C GLY A 233 14.86 -13.82 -11.81
N ALA A 234 14.07 -12.86 -12.32
CA ALA A 234 13.87 -11.56 -11.70
C ALA A 234 12.90 -11.63 -10.51
N ARG A 235 13.10 -10.73 -9.55
CA ARG A 235 12.16 -10.51 -8.44
C ARG A 235 11.01 -9.65 -8.93
N LEU A 236 9.79 -10.18 -8.86
CA LEU A 236 8.59 -9.51 -9.34
C LEU A 236 7.54 -9.41 -8.25
N HIS A 237 6.94 -8.24 -8.10
CA HIS A 237 5.76 -8.00 -7.27
C HIS A 237 4.61 -7.50 -8.15
N ILE A 238 3.55 -8.31 -8.29
CA ILE A 238 2.35 -7.92 -9.03
C ILE A 238 1.45 -7.11 -8.11
N LEU A 239 1.31 -5.83 -8.42
CA LEU A 239 0.51 -4.89 -7.65
C LEU A 239 -0.99 -5.10 -7.90
N HIS A 240 -1.81 -4.79 -6.87
CA HIS A 240 -3.29 -4.69 -6.95
C HIS A 240 -3.96 -5.80 -7.78
N VAL A 241 -3.62 -7.06 -7.54
CA VAL A 241 -4.34 -8.21 -8.12
C VAL A 241 -5.84 -8.04 -7.85
N SER A 242 -6.65 -8.15 -8.91
CA SER A 242 -8.07 -7.80 -8.85
C SER A 242 -9.02 -8.88 -9.32
N THR A 243 -8.51 -10.03 -9.76
CA THR A 243 -9.32 -11.11 -10.34
C THR A 243 -8.98 -12.47 -9.77
N ALA A 244 -9.99 -13.34 -9.62
CA ALA A 244 -9.80 -14.74 -9.24
C ALA A 244 -8.92 -15.50 -10.25
N LYS A 245 -8.94 -15.10 -11.51
CA LYS A 245 -8.16 -15.79 -12.57
C LYS A 245 -6.65 -15.55 -12.42
N GLU A 246 -6.24 -14.36 -11.99
CA GLU A 246 -4.82 -14.03 -11.78
C GLU A 246 -4.18 -14.89 -10.68
N LEU A 247 -4.95 -15.36 -9.70
CA LEU A 247 -4.45 -16.17 -8.57
C LEU A 247 -3.78 -17.48 -9.02
N GLN A 248 -4.08 -17.96 -10.21
CA GLN A 248 -3.43 -19.15 -10.80
C GLN A 248 -1.96 -18.93 -11.16
N LEU A 249 -1.49 -17.69 -11.15
CA LEU A 249 -0.11 -17.32 -11.51
C LEU A 249 0.85 -17.38 -10.30
N PHE A 250 0.30 -17.41 -9.09
CA PHE A 250 1.04 -17.31 -7.83
C PHE A 250 1.10 -18.66 -7.10
N SER A 251 2.06 -18.81 -6.20
CA SER A 251 2.19 -19.97 -5.31
C SER A 251 1.90 -19.58 -3.86
N ASP A 252 1.56 -20.57 -3.04
CA ASP A 252 1.38 -20.47 -1.59
C ASP A 252 2.63 -20.94 -0.80
N GLU A 253 3.77 -21.03 -1.48
CA GLU A 253 5.07 -21.31 -0.87
C GLU A 253 5.41 -20.28 0.22
N PRO A 254 6.29 -20.64 1.18
CA PRO A 254 6.83 -19.67 2.12
C PRO A 254 7.41 -18.44 1.42
N LEU A 255 7.23 -17.27 2.02
CA LEU A 255 7.60 -16.00 1.39
C LEU A 255 9.09 -15.91 1.02
N GLU A 256 9.96 -16.57 1.80
CA GLU A 256 11.39 -16.67 1.56
C GLU A 256 11.78 -17.43 0.28
N ASP A 257 10.89 -18.30 -0.19
CA ASP A 257 11.11 -19.12 -1.38
C ASP A 257 10.51 -18.48 -2.65
N LYS A 258 9.82 -17.32 -2.51
CA LYS A 258 9.16 -16.65 -3.61
C LYS A 258 10.02 -15.57 -4.28
N ASN A 259 10.28 -15.71 -5.57
CA ASN A 259 10.75 -14.62 -6.42
C ASN A 259 9.59 -13.80 -7.02
N ILE A 260 8.38 -14.35 -7.05
CA ILE A 260 7.18 -13.71 -7.57
C ILE A 260 6.16 -13.60 -6.44
N THR A 261 5.85 -12.38 -6.06
CA THR A 261 4.92 -12.02 -4.99
C THR A 261 3.76 -11.20 -5.53
N SER A 262 2.71 -11.05 -4.75
CA SER A 262 1.49 -10.38 -5.18
C SER A 262 0.85 -9.55 -4.07
N GLU A 263 0.15 -8.50 -4.48
CA GLU A 263 -0.55 -7.56 -3.62
C GLU A 263 -2.04 -7.53 -3.94
N ALA A 264 -2.88 -7.38 -2.91
CA ALA A 264 -4.27 -6.95 -3.06
C ALA A 264 -4.45 -5.60 -2.38
N CYS A 265 -5.08 -4.64 -3.08
CA CYS A 265 -5.43 -3.39 -2.42
C CYS A 265 -6.71 -3.52 -1.60
N VAL A 266 -6.77 -2.78 -0.50
CA VAL A 266 -7.93 -2.68 0.40
C VAL A 266 -9.23 -2.49 -0.39
N ALA A 267 -9.23 -1.63 -1.42
CA ALA A 267 -10.39 -1.41 -2.28
C ALA A 267 -10.94 -2.68 -2.95
N HIS A 268 -10.06 -3.58 -3.41
CA HIS A 268 -10.45 -4.85 -4.05
C HIS A 268 -10.93 -5.90 -3.04
N LEU A 269 -10.57 -5.75 -1.76
CA LEU A 269 -11.05 -6.61 -0.66
C LEU A 269 -12.39 -6.13 -0.07
N LEU A 270 -12.74 -4.84 -0.27
CA LEU A 270 -13.97 -4.25 0.25
C LEU A 270 -15.08 -4.16 -0.80
N PHE A 271 -14.77 -3.54 -1.95
CA PHE A 271 -15.78 -3.17 -2.93
C PHE A 271 -16.02 -4.27 -3.97
N THR A 272 -17.17 -4.18 -4.60
CA THR A 272 -17.58 -5.06 -5.72
C THR A 272 -18.24 -4.22 -6.81
N LEU A 273 -18.50 -4.84 -7.95
CA LEU A 273 -19.23 -4.25 -9.07
C LEU A 273 -20.55 -3.54 -8.64
N ALA A 274 -21.22 -4.04 -7.59
CA ALA A 274 -22.47 -3.44 -7.10
C ALA A 274 -22.27 -1.99 -6.60
N HIS A 275 -21.08 -1.68 -6.05
CA HIS A 275 -20.80 -0.36 -5.49
C HIS A 275 -20.67 0.75 -6.55
N TYR A 276 -20.50 0.42 -7.83
CA TYR A 276 -20.61 1.44 -8.91
C TYR A 276 -22.01 2.04 -9.00
N ASN A 277 -23.06 1.31 -8.56
CA ASN A 277 -24.42 1.85 -8.57
C ASN A 277 -24.69 2.84 -7.43
N SER A 278 -24.06 2.66 -6.27
CA SER A 278 -24.25 3.51 -5.09
C SER A 278 -23.22 4.63 -4.97
N LEU A 279 -21.95 4.34 -5.29
CA LEU A 279 -20.82 5.26 -5.12
C LEU A 279 -20.32 5.85 -6.45
N GLY A 280 -20.83 5.37 -7.59
CA GLY A 280 -20.44 5.90 -8.91
C GLY A 280 -18.94 5.81 -9.15
N ALA A 281 -18.36 6.86 -9.65
CA ALA A 281 -16.91 6.92 -9.93
C ALA A 281 -16.04 7.05 -8.66
N ARG A 282 -16.60 7.22 -7.47
CA ARG A 282 -15.83 7.22 -6.21
C ARG A 282 -15.11 5.89 -5.99
N VAL A 283 -15.63 4.78 -6.53
CA VAL A 283 -14.96 3.46 -6.48
C VAL A 283 -14.24 3.08 -7.77
N LYS A 284 -14.09 4.02 -8.70
CA LYS A 284 -13.35 3.79 -9.95
C LYS A 284 -11.85 3.85 -9.69
N CYS A 285 -11.15 2.72 -9.92
CA CYS A 285 -9.70 2.58 -9.87
C CYS A 285 -9.19 1.70 -11.01
N ASN A 286 -7.89 1.59 -11.15
CA ASN A 286 -7.22 0.74 -12.12
C ASN A 286 -6.22 -0.17 -11.38
N PRO A 287 -6.36 -1.51 -11.51
CA PRO A 287 -7.45 -2.25 -12.18
C PRO A 287 -8.82 -2.00 -11.57
N ALA A 288 -9.87 -2.16 -12.35
CA ALA A 288 -11.22 -1.92 -11.87
C ALA A 288 -11.62 -2.89 -10.74
N VAL A 289 -12.41 -2.42 -9.79
CA VAL A 289 -13.14 -3.28 -8.85
C VAL A 289 -14.03 -4.26 -9.65
N LYS A 290 -14.00 -5.55 -9.31
CA LYS A 290 -14.63 -6.63 -10.07
C LYS A 290 -15.89 -7.17 -9.38
N ARG A 291 -16.27 -8.40 -9.70
CA ARG A 291 -17.44 -9.09 -9.15
C ARG A 291 -17.21 -9.51 -7.69
N LYS A 292 -18.30 -9.83 -6.98
CA LYS A 292 -18.23 -10.41 -5.64
C LYS A 292 -17.40 -11.70 -5.62
N THR A 293 -17.51 -12.53 -6.65
CA THR A 293 -16.72 -13.77 -6.76
C THR A 293 -15.23 -13.53 -6.83
N ASP A 294 -14.79 -12.45 -7.50
CA ASP A 294 -13.37 -12.06 -7.52
C ASP A 294 -12.92 -11.59 -6.13
N ARG A 295 -13.70 -10.74 -5.46
CA ARG A 295 -13.42 -10.28 -4.10
C ARG A 295 -13.28 -11.44 -3.10
N GLU A 296 -14.22 -12.38 -3.11
CA GLU A 296 -14.18 -13.54 -2.20
C GLU A 296 -12.96 -14.43 -2.49
N ALA A 297 -12.60 -14.60 -3.78
CA ALA A 297 -11.40 -15.33 -4.14
C ALA A 297 -10.12 -14.62 -3.65
N LEU A 298 -10.04 -13.28 -3.77
CA LEU A 298 -8.91 -12.51 -3.23
C LEU A 298 -8.82 -12.63 -1.69
N ARG A 299 -9.94 -12.54 -0.97
CA ARG A 299 -9.99 -12.74 0.49
C ARG A 299 -9.49 -14.13 0.88
N ALA A 300 -9.92 -15.17 0.18
CA ALA A 300 -9.41 -16.53 0.39
C ALA A 300 -7.92 -16.65 0.08
N ALA A 301 -7.44 -15.98 -0.98
CA ALA A 301 -6.04 -15.97 -1.41
C ALA A 301 -5.11 -15.26 -0.39
N VAL A 302 -5.58 -14.23 0.30
CA VAL A 302 -4.85 -13.60 1.42
C VAL A 302 -4.63 -14.62 2.54
N ASN A 303 -5.66 -15.39 2.91
CA ASN A 303 -5.56 -16.39 3.97
C ASN A 303 -4.69 -17.59 3.57
N SER A 304 -4.72 -18.00 2.31
CA SER A 304 -3.94 -19.15 1.83
C SER A 304 -2.48 -18.85 1.51
N GLY A 305 -2.07 -17.58 1.48
CA GLY A 305 -0.70 -17.19 1.12
C GLY A 305 -0.47 -16.99 -0.39
N LEU A 306 -1.49 -17.11 -1.24
CA LEU A 306 -1.38 -16.75 -2.66
C LEU A 306 -1.24 -15.24 -2.87
N ILE A 307 -1.89 -14.42 -2.01
CA ILE A 307 -1.66 -12.97 -1.91
C ILE A 307 -0.74 -12.72 -0.71
N ASP A 308 0.36 -12.03 -0.96
CA ASP A 308 1.42 -11.81 0.02
C ASP A 308 1.25 -10.54 0.84
N VAL A 309 0.77 -9.46 0.21
CA VAL A 309 0.64 -8.11 0.80
C VAL A 309 -0.77 -7.57 0.66
N ILE A 310 -1.21 -6.82 1.68
CA ILE A 310 -2.36 -5.92 1.60
C ILE A 310 -1.83 -4.50 1.65
N ALA A 311 -2.01 -3.75 0.56
CA ALA A 311 -1.64 -2.34 0.44
C ALA A 311 -2.88 -1.47 0.14
N THR A 312 -2.70 -0.16 0.03
CA THR A 312 -3.85 0.72 -0.20
C THR A 312 -4.11 1.01 -1.67
N GLY A 313 -3.07 1.13 -2.49
CA GLY A 313 -3.18 1.74 -3.81
C GLY A 313 -3.71 3.18 -3.71
N HIS A 314 -3.38 3.88 -2.61
CA HIS A 314 -3.84 5.23 -2.31
C HIS A 314 -3.53 6.19 -3.47
N ALA A 315 -4.56 6.64 -4.16
CA ALA A 315 -4.42 7.43 -5.38
C ALA A 315 -5.47 8.57 -5.40
N PRO A 316 -5.29 9.63 -4.60
CA PRO A 316 -6.26 10.71 -4.47
C PRO A 316 -6.42 11.50 -5.77
N HIS A 317 -7.66 11.93 -6.01
CA HIS A 317 -8.11 12.83 -7.07
C HIS A 317 -9.13 13.78 -6.48
N LEU A 318 -9.27 14.99 -7.03
CA LEU A 318 -10.34 15.91 -6.63
C LEU A 318 -11.71 15.27 -6.91
N LEU A 319 -12.71 15.59 -6.09
CA LEU A 319 -14.06 15.06 -6.29
C LEU A 319 -14.63 15.48 -7.65
N SER A 320 -14.31 16.68 -8.14
CA SER A 320 -14.65 17.14 -9.49
C SER A 320 -14.01 16.31 -10.61
N GLU A 321 -12.83 15.71 -10.38
CA GLU A 321 -12.20 14.79 -11.33
C GLU A 321 -12.83 13.39 -11.32
N LYS A 322 -13.70 13.11 -10.35
CA LYS A 322 -14.50 11.87 -10.28
C LYS A 322 -15.84 12.00 -11.01
N GLU A 323 -16.12 13.15 -11.61
CA GLU A 323 -17.32 13.36 -12.44
C GLU A 323 -17.18 12.69 -13.81
N GLY A 324 -18.31 12.23 -14.37
CA GLY A 324 -18.37 11.52 -15.64
C GLY A 324 -18.47 10.01 -15.51
N GLY A 325 -18.27 9.32 -16.60
CA GLY A 325 -18.40 7.87 -16.72
C GLY A 325 -17.06 7.14 -16.75
N ALA A 326 -17.07 6.00 -17.46
CA ALA A 326 -15.93 5.10 -17.50
C ALA A 326 -14.69 5.68 -18.23
N LEU A 327 -14.86 6.67 -19.11
CA LEU A 327 -13.75 7.27 -19.85
C LEU A 327 -13.29 8.59 -19.24
N LYS A 328 -14.21 9.46 -18.81
CA LYS A 328 -13.90 10.81 -18.33
C LYS A 328 -13.45 10.84 -16.86
N ALA A 329 -14.18 10.16 -15.97
CA ALA A 329 -13.84 10.17 -14.55
C ALA A 329 -12.44 9.58 -14.30
N MET A 330 -11.64 10.24 -13.46
CA MET A 330 -10.31 9.77 -13.10
C MET A 330 -10.38 8.50 -12.25
N SER A 331 -9.38 7.60 -12.42
CA SER A 331 -9.25 6.33 -11.70
C SER A 331 -8.29 6.48 -10.52
N GLY A 332 -8.76 6.17 -9.32
CA GLY A 332 -8.04 6.29 -8.05
C GLY A 332 -8.95 6.78 -6.95
N MET A 333 -8.63 6.44 -5.72
CA MET A 333 -9.36 6.84 -4.52
C MET A 333 -8.43 6.99 -3.32
N PRO A 334 -8.74 7.86 -2.34
CA PRO A 334 -7.97 8.01 -1.10
C PRO A 334 -8.34 6.88 -0.13
N MET A 335 -7.40 5.97 0.15
CA MET A 335 -7.65 4.78 0.98
C MET A 335 -6.77 4.69 2.23
N ILE A 336 -5.62 5.43 2.29
CA ILE A 336 -4.58 5.18 3.29
C ILE A 336 -5.06 5.39 4.73
N GLN A 337 -5.83 6.45 4.98
CA GLN A 337 -6.30 6.81 6.33
C GLN A 337 -7.20 5.75 6.96
N PHE A 338 -8.00 5.07 6.14
CA PHE A 338 -9.01 4.12 6.63
C PHE A 338 -8.65 2.66 6.31
N SER A 339 -7.43 2.41 5.84
CA SER A 339 -6.99 1.08 5.39
C SER A 339 -7.01 0.05 6.52
N LEU A 340 -6.29 0.33 7.61
CA LEU A 340 -6.20 -0.60 8.74
C LEU A 340 -7.55 -0.88 9.37
N VAL A 341 -8.34 0.15 9.70
CA VAL A 341 -9.66 -0.03 10.32
C VAL A 341 -10.64 -0.75 9.40
N SER A 342 -10.51 -0.59 8.07
CA SER A 342 -11.29 -1.37 7.10
C SER A 342 -10.95 -2.85 7.12
N ILE A 343 -9.66 -3.19 7.20
CA ILE A 343 -9.22 -4.58 7.26
C ILE A 343 -9.53 -5.19 8.64
N LEU A 344 -9.44 -4.42 9.72
CA LEU A 344 -9.88 -4.85 11.05
C LEU A 344 -11.41 -5.10 11.11
N GLY A 345 -12.21 -4.34 10.36
CA GLY A 345 -13.63 -4.65 10.18
C GLY A 345 -13.87 -6.02 9.53
N LEU A 346 -12.99 -6.46 8.64
CA LEU A 346 -13.04 -7.81 8.08
C LEU A 346 -12.60 -8.89 9.09
N VAL A 347 -11.86 -8.52 10.13
CA VAL A 347 -11.62 -9.43 11.28
C VAL A 347 -12.91 -9.65 12.06
N ASP A 348 -13.68 -8.59 12.32
CA ASP A 348 -15.00 -8.70 12.98
C ASP A 348 -15.99 -9.56 12.16
N GLU A 349 -15.89 -9.51 10.82
CA GLU A 349 -16.66 -10.37 9.91
C GLU A 349 -16.16 -11.83 9.86
N GLY A 350 -15.05 -12.17 10.54
CA GLY A 350 -14.42 -13.49 10.51
C GLY A 350 -13.73 -13.83 9.18
N VAL A 351 -13.42 -12.81 8.35
CA VAL A 351 -12.72 -12.99 7.06
C VAL A 351 -11.23 -13.21 7.27
N PHE A 352 -10.60 -12.44 8.17
CA PHE A 352 -9.20 -12.54 8.52
C PHE A 352 -9.01 -12.71 10.02
N SER A 353 -7.83 -13.20 10.45
CA SER A 353 -7.36 -13.07 11.82
C SER A 353 -6.52 -11.81 12.00
N LEU A 354 -6.33 -11.34 13.23
CA LEU A 354 -5.43 -10.22 13.54
C LEU A 354 -3.99 -10.52 13.11
N GLU A 355 -3.56 -11.76 13.32
CA GLU A 355 -2.24 -12.24 12.93
C GLU A 355 -2.05 -12.19 11.40
N THR A 356 -3.12 -12.53 10.63
CA THR A 356 -3.12 -12.39 9.17
C THR A 356 -2.97 -10.92 8.76
N VAL A 357 -3.68 -10.01 9.43
CA VAL A 357 -3.56 -8.56 9.15
C VAL A 357 -2.12 -8.09 9.36
N VAL A 358 -1.53 -8.40 10.51
CA VAL A 358 -0.14 -8.03 10.82
C VAL A 358 0.85 -8.69 9.85
N GLN A 359 0.64 -9.97 9.52
CA GLN A 359 1.46 -10.68 8.54
C GLN A 359 1.45 -9.97 7.19
N LYS A 360 0.28 -9.54 6.69
CA LYS A 360 0.10 -9.00 5.33
C LYS A 360 0.35 -7.51 5.20
N MET A 361 0.21 -6.74 6.28
CA MET A 361 0.38 -5.28 6.26
C MET A 361 1.67 -4.80 6.95
N CYS A 362 2.40 -5.69 7.66
CA CYS A 362 3.64 -5.32 8.35
C CYS A 362 4.80 -6.25 8.00
N HIS A 363 4.68 -7.55 8.28
CA HIS A 363 5.80 -8.50 8.15
C HIS A 363 6.15 -8.79 6.69
N ALA A 364 5.14 -9.10 5.86
CA ALA A 364 5.36 -9.46 4.45
C ALA A 364 5.98 -8.32 3.64
N PRO A 365 5.47 -7.07 3.66
CA PRO A 365 6.14 -5.99 2.95
C PRO A 365 7.55 -5.75 3.48
N ALA A 366 7.81 -5.81 4.81
CA ALA A 366 9.16 -5.66 5.35
C ALA A 366 10.13 -6.72 4.78
N ARG A 367 9.68 -7.97 4.62
CA ARG A 367 10.51 -9.07 4.09
C ARG A 367 10.69 -9.00 2.58
N ILE A 368 9.63 -8.74 1.83
CA ILE A 368 9.67 -8.65 0.35
C ILE A 368 10.64 -7.57 -0.09
N TYR A 369 10.60 -6.42 0.55
CA TYR A 369 11.46 -5.29 0.21
C TYR A 369 12.81 -5.32 0.92
N GLY A 370 13.00 -6.18 1.92
CA GLY A 370 14.22 -6.23 2.73
C GLY A 370 14.39 -4.99 3.61
N ILE A 371 13.30 -4.48 4.20
CA ILE A 371 13.35 -3.27 5.03
C ILE A 371 14.09 -3.57 6.34
N CYS A 372 15.14 -2.81 6.63
CA CYS A 372 15.97 -3.00 7.79
C CYS A 372 15.25 -2.66 9.10
N GLN A 373 15.19 -3.60 10.04
CA GLN A 373 14.76 -3.41 11.43
C GLN A 373 13.38 -2.74 11.61
N ARG A 374 12.40 -3.01 10.73
CA ARG A 374 11.03 -2.51 10.76
C ARG A 374 10.03 -3.62 10.48
N GLY A 375 8.74 -3.36 10.71
CA GLY A 375 7.65 -4.29 10.43
C GLY A 375 7.45 -5.38 11.48
N TYR A 376 8.17 -5.34 12.61
CA TYR A 376 8.10 -6.31 13.71
C TYR A 376 8.20 -5.62 15.06
N ILE A 377 7.59 -6.22 16.09
CA ILE A 377 7.82 -5.84 17.49
C ILE A 377 8.93 -6.72 18.05
N ARG A 378 10.18 -6.26 17.91
CA ARG A 378 11.39 -6.96 18.38
C ARG A 378 12.33 -5.98 19.08
N GLU A 379 13.00 -6.43 20.16
CA GLU A 379 14.02 -5.63 20.83
C GLU A 379 15.13 -5.22 19.84
N GLY A 380 15.51 -3.95 19.85
CA GLY A 380 16.47 -3.34 18.92
C GLY A 380 15.89 -2.82 17.59
N TYR A 381 14.66 -3.18 17.23
CA TYR A 381 13.98 -2.66 16.04
C TYR A 381 13.51 -1.22 16.24
N GLN A 382 13.29 -0.50 15.17
CA GLN A 382 12.66 0.83 15.22
C GLN A 382 11.27 0.72 15.86
N ALA A 383 10.95 1.65 16.73
CA ALA A 383 9.66 1.66 17.41
C ALA A 383 8.59 2.28 16.50
N ASP A 384 8.31 1.59 15.38
CA ASP A 384 7.18 1.85 14.50
C ASP A 384 6.03 0.98 14.99
N LEU A 385 5.05 1.61 15.64
CA LEU A 385 4.00 0.91 16.35
C LEU A 385 2.65 1.59 16.12
N VAL A 386 1.58 0.81 16.13
CA VAL A 386 0.21 1.34 16.13
C VAL A 386 -0.62 0.71 17.24
N LEU A 387 -1.31 1.54 18.00
CA LEU A 387 -2.24 1.14 19.04
C LEU A 387 -3.66 1.29 18.51
N VAL A 388 -4.40 0.18 18.48
CA VAL A 388 -5.78 0.14 17.99
C VAL A 388 -6.74 -0.36 19.06
N ARG A 389 -7.91 0.26 19.15
CA ARG A 389 -8.97 -0.11 20.10
C ARG A 389 -10.15 -0.75 19.37
N PRO A 390 -10.58 -1.95 19.76
CA PRO A 390 -11.85 -2.55 19.34
C PRO A 390 -13.02 -1.91 20.09
N ASP A 391 -14.22 -2.23 19.68
CA ASP A 391 -15.49 -1.82 20.34
C ASP A 391 -15.57 -0.30 20.59
N SER A 392 -15.01 0.49 19.68
CA SER A 392 -14.94 1.94 19.72
C SER A 392 -15.59 2.56 18.48
N PRO A 393 -16.91 2.49 18.34
CA PRO A 393 -17.59 2.86 17.11
C PRO A 393 -17.51 4.35 16.81
N TRP A 394 -17.24 4.68 15.56
CA TRP A 394 -17.20 6.05 15.03
C TRP A 394 -17.53 6.09 13.55
N GLU A 395 -18.10 7.20 13.09
CA GLU A 395 -18.48 7.41 11.70
C GLU A 395 -17.43 8.25 10.95
N VAL A 396 -17.18 7.90 9.69
CA VAL A 396 -16.33 8.67 8.77
C VAL A 396 -17.13 9.88 8.30
N THR A 397 -16.87 11.03 8.89
CA THR A 397 -17.44 12.32 8.51
C THR A 397 -16.43 13.15 7.72
N ALA A 398 -16.90 14.13 6.95
CA ALA A 398 -16.03 14.94 6.08
C ALA A 398 -14.90 15.67 6.85
N ASP A 399 -15.16 16.12 8.08
CA ASP A 399 -14.19 16.79 8.95
C ASP A 399 -13.08 15.88 9.47
N LYS A 400 -13.27 14.56 9.42
CA LYS A 400 -12.25 13.57 9.79
C LYS A 400 -11.34 13.16 8.64
N ILE A 401 -11.65 13.55 7.41
CA ILE A 401 -10.86 13.18 6.22
C ILE A 401 -9.66 14.11 6.11
N LEU A 402 -8.46 13.59 6.35
CA LEU A 402 -7.20 14.34 6.32
C LEU A 402 -6.57 14.43 4.93
N SER A 403 -6.89 13.52 4.02
CA SER A 403 -6.43 13.60 2.63
C SER A 403 -6.89 14.92 2.00
N LYS A 404 -5.97 15.62 1.32
CA LYS A 404 -6.20 16.93 0.72
C LYS A 404 -7.37 16.97 -0.28
N CYS A 405 -7.64 15.85 -0.94
CA CYS A 405 -8.75 15.75 -1.88
C CYS A 405 -10.14 15.89 -1.21
N GLY A 406 -10.24 15.80 0.13
CA GLY A 406 -11.40 16.15 0.95
C GLY A 406 -12.59 15.19 0.85
N TRP A 407 -12.40 13.96 0.40
CA TRP A 407 -13.46 12.94 0.32
C TRP A 407 -12.91 11.53 0.52
N SER A 408 -13.79 10.59 0.82
CA SER A 408 -13.46 9.14 0.87
C SER A 408 -14.63 8.33 0.29
N PRO A 409 -14.37 7.18 -0.35
CA PRO A 409 -15.45 6.25 -0.72
C PRO A 409 -16.12 5.61 0.51
N LEU A 410 -15.54 5.79 1.69
CA LEU A 410 -16.01 5.27 2.98
C LEU A 410 -16.75 6.32 3.83
N GLU A 411 -16.98 7.52 3.32
CA GLU A 411 -17.75 8.56 4.01
C GLU A 411 -19.15 8.06 4.38
N GLY A 412 -19.56 8.25 5.63
CA GLY A 412 -20.79 7.73 6.21
C GLY A 412 -20.70 6.29 6.73
N HIS A 413 -19.53 5.62 6.56
CA HIS A 413 -19.31 4.29 7.13
C HIS A 413 -18.98 4.38 8.62
N THR A 414 -19.52 3.46 9.41
CA THR A 414 -19.19 3.33 10.84
C THR A 414 -18.20 2.19 11.03
N PHE A 415 -17.03 2.50 11.59
CA PHE A 415 -16.04 1.53 12.03
C PHE A 415 -16.18 1.22 13.52
N ASN A 416 -15.94 -0.03 13.92
CA ASN A 416 -15.86 -0.45 15.33
C ASN A 416 -14.45 -0.37 15.91
N TRP A 417 -13.44 -0.24 15.05
CA TRP A 417 -12.04 -0.13 15.41
C TRP A 417 -11.56 1.31 15.27
N LYS A 418 -10.78 1.78 16.21
CA LYS A 418 -10.15 3.11 16.16
C LYS A 418 -8.64 2.97 16.26
N VAL A 419 -7.89 3.69 15.42
CA VAL A 419 -6.47 3.96 15.65
C VAL A 419 -6.37 5.01 16.74
N GLU A 420 -5.79 4.65 17.89
CA GLU A 420 -5.60 5.61 19.01
C GLU A 420 -4.27 6.33 18.91
N LYS A 421 -3.19 5.58 18.64
CA LYS A 421 -1.85 6.15 18.60
C LYS A 421 -1.01 5.49 17.52
N THR A 422 -0.19 6.31 16.85
CA THR A 422 0.80 5.85 15.87
C THR A 422 2.17 6.42 16.24
N PHE A 423 3.15 5.53 16.32
CA PHE A 423 4.54 5.88 16.60
C PHE A 423 5.40 5.58 15.38
N ALA A 424 6.19 6.55 14.94
CA ALA A 424 7.25 6.35 13.94
C ALA A 424 8.59 6.65 14.59
N ASN A 425 9.52 5.69 14.53
CA ASN A 425 10.84 5.80 15.20
C ASN A 425 10.71 6.21 16.69
N GLY A 426 9.69 5.66 17.37
CA GLY A 426 9.40 5.97 18.77
C GLY A 426 8.80 7.33 19.06
N HIS A 427 8.60 8.15 18.03
CA HIS A 427 7.92 9.43 18.14
C HIS A 427 6.41 9.26 17.96
N LEU A 428 5.60 9.82 18.84
CA LEU A 428 4.14 9.78 18.78
C LEU A 428 3.64 10.78 17.75
N ILE A 429 3.43 10.31 16.49
CA ILE A 429 3.04 11.15 15.35
C ILE A 429 1.53 11.33 15.21
N TYR A 430 0.73 10.45 15.84
CA TYR A 430 -0.73 10.55 15.89
C TYR A 430 -1.24 10.13 17.26
N ASN A 431 -2.11 10.92 17.84
CA ASN A 431 -2.70 10.71 19.15
C ASN A 431 -4.14 11.21 19.18
N ASP A 432 -5.11 10.30 19.20
CA ASP A 432 -6.54 10.62 19.36
C ASP A 432 -7.01 11.83 18.53
N ASP A 433 -7.01 11.67 17.21
CA ASP A 433 -7.42 12.68 16.22
C ASP A 433 -6.45 13.89 16.07
N THR A 434 -5.31 13.87 16.77
CA THR A 434 -4.27 14.92 16.66
C THR A 434 -3.03 14.36 15.97
N VAL A 435 -2.55 15.05 14.96
CA VAL A 435 -1.31 14.73 14.23
C VAL A 435 -0.21 15.68 14.66
N ASP A 436 0.96 15.14 15.01
CA ASP A 436 2.19 15.92 15.17
C ASP A 436 2.91 16.04 13.83
N ASP A 437 2.67 17.13 13.12
CA ASP A 437 3.32 17.44 11.84
C ASP A 437 4.63 18.25 11.97
N SER A 438 5.13 18.42 13.18
CA SER A 438 6.47 18.96 13.41
C SER A 438 7.57 17.90 13.22
N TYR A 439 7.22 16.61 13.37
CA TYR A 439 8.12 15.47 13.14
C TYR A 439 8.35 15.22 11.64
N ARG A 440 9.52 14.63 11.33
CA ARG A 440 9.82 14.08 9.99
C ARG A 440 10.27 12.64 10.12
N GLY A 441 9.66 11.78 9.29
CA GLY A 441 10.04 10.39 9.18
C GLY A 441 11.43 10.21 8.56
N GLU A 442 11.93 9.00 8.60
CA GLU A 442 13.25 8.65 8.07
C GLU A 442 13.14 7.97 6.70
N GLU A 443 14.19 8.08 5.90
CA GLU A 443 14.33 7.24 4.70
C GLU A 443 14.41 5.78 5.11
N LEU A 444 13.63 4.92 4.47
CA LEU A 444 13.74 3.47 4.62
C LEU A 444 15.10 2.99 4.10
N ARG A 445 15.66 2.00 4.78
CA ARG A 445 16.88 1.32 4.34
C ARG A 445 16.55 -0.13 4.00
N PHE A 446 17.14 -0.59 2.92
CA PHE A 446 16.89 -1.90 2.36
C PHE A 446 18.16 -2.74 2.38
N ASP A 447 18.01 -4.00 2.78
CA ASP A 447 19.03 -5.03 2.63
C ASP A 447 18.43 -6.12 1.75
N TYR A 448 18.63 -5.97 0.44
CA TYR A 448 18.10 -6.92 -0.51
C TYR A 448 18.80 -8.28 -0.31
N PRO A 449 18.04 -9.37 -0.14
CA PRO A 449 18.64 -10.70 -0.13
C PRO A 449 19.38 -10.89 -1.46
N SER A 450 20.66 -11.23 -1.37
CA SER A 450 21.47 -11.59 -2.54
C SER A 450 20.79 -12.76 -3.26
N ALA A 451 20.60 -12.65 -4.57
CA ALA A 451 20.06 -13.75 -5.37
C ALA A 451 20.95 -14.98 -5.18
N GLY A 452 20.43 -16.02 -4.51
CA GLY A 452 21.11 -17.30 -4.34
C GLY A 452 21.86 -17.50 -3.01
N ALA A 453 21.44 -16.88 -1.90
CA ALA A 453 21.92 -17.24 -0.57
C ALA A 453 21.07 -18.34 0.06
#